data_d5f23b3f69aa08c9eef1b52235d5bbb6
#
_entry.id   d5f23b3f69aa08c9eef1b52235d5bbb6
#
_cell.length_a   1.000
_cell.length_b   1.000
_cell.length_c   1.000
_cell.angle_alpha   90.00
_cell.angle_beta   90.00
_cell.angle_gamma   90.00
#
_symmetry.space_group_name_H-M   'P 1'
#
loop_
_entity.id
_entity.type
_entity.pdbx_description
1 polymer ?
#
loop_
_entity_poly.entity_id
_entity_poly.type
_entity_poly.pdbx_seq_one_letter_code
_entity_poly.pdbx_strand_id
1 'polypeptide(L)'
;MNFFVTTNKKEQIKNIEKNGYEFEHDKDIILGSLSLAYKAKPSEILEWSVEDIFAAIPTLPGESKFAHLVYVRTEDNKEHIKNFTDSEMKERRKWKDFIEKLKIETLGHEEIKKEDDIRRNDMMDRFMSRFQKGK
;
A
#
# COMPACT_ATOMS: atom_id res chain seq x y z
N MET A 1 -24.24 -5.68 -5.95
CA MET A 1 -23.82 -4.33 -5.59
C MET A 1 -22.34 -4.14 -5.94
N ASN A 2 -22.06 -3.21 -6.82
CA ASN A 2 -20.70 -2.98 -7.32
C ASN A 2 -20.03 -1.86 -6.53
N PHE A 3 -19.34 -2.22 -5.45
CA PHE A 3 -18.56 -1.25 -4.67
C PHE A 3 -17.42 -0.62 -5.45
N PHE A 4 -16.96 -1.32 -6.50
CA PHE A 4 -15.79 -0.89 -7.26
C PHE A 4 -16.08 0.19 -8.31
N VAL A 5 -17.35 0.39 -8.67
CA VAL A 5 -17.74 1.35 -9.71
C VAL A 5 -17.74 2.78 -9.18
N THR A 6 -17.99 2.97 -7.88
CA THR A 6 -18.08 4.29 -7.25
C THR A 6 -16.79 4.76 -6.61
N THR A 7 -15.82 3.86 -6.42
CA THR A 7 -14.53 4.19 -5.79
C THR A 7 -13.55 4.66 -6.85
N ASN A 8 -13.05 5.88 -6.73
CA ASN A 8 -12.04 6.37 -7.66
C ASN A 8 -10.69 5.70 -7.40
N LYS A 9 -9.81 5.75 -8.39
CA LYS A 9 -8.50 5.08 -8.33
C LYS A 9 -7.62 5.58 -7.18
N LYS A 10 -7.70 6.87 -6.85
CA LYS A 10 -6.98 7.46 -5.71
C LYS A 10 -7.39 6.84 -4.40
N GLU A 11 -8.69 6.65 -4.18
CA GLU A 11 -9.22 6.03 -2.97
C GLU A 11 -8.82 4.56 -2.88
N GLN A 12 -8.83 3.84 -4.01
CA GLN A 12 -8.37 2.46 -4.06
C GLN A 12 -6.92 2.32 -3.60
N ILE A 13 -6.04 3.21 -4.08
CA ILE A 13 -4.62 3.22 -3.69
C ILE A 13 -4.46 3.55 -2.21
N LYS A 14 -5.20 4.54 -1.70
CA LYS A 14 -5.20 4.88 -0.27
C LYS A 14 -5.62 3.70 0.59
N ASN A 15 -6.64 2.96 0.15
CA ASN A 15 -7.11 1.78 0.86
C ASN A 15 -6.06 0.66 0.86
N ILE A 16 -5.39 0.43 -0.26
CA ILE A 16 -4.30 -0.55 -0.36
C ILE A 16 -3.17 -0.16 0.58
N GLU A 17 -2.76 1.10 0.57
CA GLU A 17 -1.70 1.62 1.45
C GLU A 17 -2.07 1.46 2.91
N LYS A 18 -3.30 1.80 3.29
CA LYS A 18 -3.82 1.69 4.64
C LYS A 18 -3.93 0.24 5.10
N ASN A 19 -4.42 -0.64 4.21
CA ASN A 19 -4.59 -2.06 4.52
C ASN A 19 -3.25 -2.81 4.60
N GLY A 20 -2.22 -2.30 3.95
CA GLY A 20 -0.89 -2.89 3.98
C GLY A 20 -0.73 -4.10 3.07
N TYR A 21 -1.65 -4.33 2.14
CA TYR A 21 -1.56 -5.41 1.15
C TYR A 21 -2.36 -5.09 -0.09
N GLU A 22 -2.01 -5.77 -1.17
CA GLU A 22 -2.77 -5.78 -2.41
C GLU A 22 -2.85 -7.23 -2.88
N PHE A 23 -4.05 -7.69 -3.24
CA PHE A 23 -4.31 -9.12 -3.46
C PHE A 23 -3.42 -9.73 -4.54
N GLU A 24 -3.32 -9.12 -5.69
CA GLU A 24 -2.51 -9.67 -6.80
C GLU A 24 -1.01 -9.66 -6.49
N HIS A 25 -0.55 -8.62 -5.84
CA HIS A 25 0.85 -8.47 -5.44
C HIS A 25 1.25 -9.49 -4.36
N ASP A 26 0.35 -9.76 -3.42
CA ASP A 26 0.61 -10.59 -2.25
C ASP A 26 -0.10 -11.94 -2.30
N LYS A 27 -0.54 -12.34 -3.48
CA LYS A 27 -1.37 -13.53 -3.70
C LYS A 27 -0.79 -14.79 -3.05
N ASP A 28 0.50 -15.03 -3.21
CA ASP A 28 1.14 -16.24 -2.70
C ASP A 28 1.11 -16.31 -1.18
N ILE A 29 1.42 -15.22 -0.50
CA ILE A 29 1.42 -15.19 0.97
C ILE A 29 -0.01 -15.22 1.53
N ILE A 30 -0.96 -14.61 0.84
CA ILE A 30 -2.38 -14.66 1.22
C ILE A 30 -2.91 -16.08 1.10
N LEU A 31 -2.69 -16.73 -0.03
CA LEU A 31 -3.13 -18.12 -0.25
C LEU A 31 -2.46 -19.07 0.71
N GLY A 32 -1.17 -18.91 0.95
CA GLY A 32 -0.44 -19.73 1.91
C GLY A 32 -0.98 -19.58 3.33
N SER A 33 -1.26 -18.36 3.76
CA SER A 33 -1.79 -18.08 5.09
C SER A 33 -3.22 -18.61 5.26
N LEU A 34 -4.06 -18.44 4.24
CA LEU A 34 -5.42 -18.97 4.22
C LEU A 34 -5.41 -20.50 4.23
N SER A 35 -4.50 -21.10 3.47
CA SER A 35 -4.33 -22.55 3.40
C SER A 35 -4.03 -23.14 4.78
N LEU A 36 -3.14 -22.52 5.51
CA LEU A 36 -2.78 -22.94 6.88
C LEU A 36 -3.95 -22.75 7.85
N ALA A 37 -4.62 -21.60 7.78
CA ALA A 37 -5.69 -21.25 8.72
C ALA A 37 -6.94 -22.12 8.50
N TYR A 38 -7.29 -22.41 7.26
CA TYR A 38 -8.51 -23.14 6.92
C TYR A 38 -8.28 -24.60 6.57
N LYS A 39 -7.02 -25.07 6.65
CA LYS A 39 -6.64 -26.44 6.33
C LYS A 39 -7.13 -26.89 4.95
N ALA A 40 -6.99 -26.00 3.98
CA ALA A 40 -7.38 -26.20 2.61
C ALA A 40 -6.18 -26.03 1.69
N LYS A 41 -6.19 -26.70 0.54
CA LYS A 41 -5.13 -26.50 -0.45
C LYS A 41 -5.30 -25.13 -1.13
N PRO A 42 -4.21 -24.47 -1.55
CA PRO A 42 -4.34 -23.20 -2.28
C PRO A 42 -5.26 -23.29 -3.49
N SER A 43 -5.23 -24.41 -4.21
CA SER A 43 -6.13 -24.65 -5.35
C SER A 43 -7.60 -24.66 -4.96
N GLU A 44 -7.92 -25.17 -3.77
CA GLU A 44 -9.29 -25.16 -3.24
C GLU A 44 -9.74 -23.74 -2.90
N ILE A 45 -8.84 -22.95 -2.31
CA ILE A 45 -9.11 -21.56 -1.94
C ILE A 45 -9.38 -20.71 -3.19
N LEU A 46 -8.65 -20.98 -4.28
CA LEU A 46 -8.87 -20.30 -5.56
C LEU A 46 -10.25 -20.57 -6.17
N GLU A 47 -10.92 -21.63 -5.74
CA GLU A 47 -12.30 -21.92 -6.16
C GLU A 47 -13.34 -21.17 -5.32
N TRP A 48 -12.93 -20.57 -4.19
CA TRP A 48 -13.85 -19.77 -3.38
C TRP A 48 -14.27 -18.52 -4.14
N SER A 49 -15.44 -17.97 -3.80
CA SER A 49 -15.84 -16.68 -4.35
C SER A 49 -14.89 -15.58 -3.88
N VAL A 50 -14.79 -14.51 -4.66
CA VAL A 50 -13.97 -13.35 -4.31
C VAL A 50 -14.40 -12.78 -2.95
N GLU A 51 -15.71 -12.74 -2.70
CA GLU A 51 -16.27 -12.26 -1.44
C GLU A 51 -15.81 -13.11 -0.25
N ASP A 52 -15.80 -14.44 -0.43
CA ASP A 52 -15.36 -15.36 0.63
C ASP A 52 -13.87 -15.20 0.93
N ILE A 53 -13.04 -15.02 -0.10
CA ILE A 53 -11.60 -14.79 0.08
C ILE A 53 -11.38 -13.50 0.87
N PHE A 54 -11.99 -12.39 0.45
CA PHE A 54 -11.83 -11.11 1.13
C PHE A 54 -12.42 -11.11 2.54
N ALA A 55 -13.47 -11.87 2.78
CA ALA A 55 -14.03 -12.02 4.12
C ALA A 55 -13.11 -12.82 5.04
N ALA A 56 -12.36 -13.77 4.49
CA ALA A 56 -11.47 -14.63 5.27
C ALA A 56 -10.15 -13.94 5.66
N ILE A 57 -9.65 -13.02 4.83
CA ILE A 57 -8.37 -12.34 5.08
C ILE A 57 -8.31 -11.67 6.46
N PRO A 58 -9.30 -10.86 6.89
CA PRO A 58 -9.25 -10.23 8.21
C PRO A 58 -9.32 -11.22 9.39
N THR A 59 -9.74 -12.46 9.15
CA THR A 59 -9.84 -13.48 10.20
C THR A 59 -8.55 -14.23 10.44
N LEU A 60 -7.50 -13.97 9.64
CA LEU A 60 -6.23 -14.64 9.78
C LEU A 60 -5.59 -14.34 11.14
N PRO A 61 -4.96 -15.37 11.78
CA PRO A 61 -4.32 -15.17 13.07
C PRO A 61 -3.21 -14.12 13.03
N GLY A 62 -3.01 -13.42 14.14
CA GLY A 62 -1.95 -12.40 14.25
C GLY A 62 -0.53 -12.94 14.06
N GLU A 63 -0.33 -14.25 14.32
CA GLU A 63 0.96 -14.91 14.10
C GLU A 63 1.15 -15.42 12.67
N SER A 64 0.16 -15.26 11.78
CA SER A 64 0.31 -15.68 10.39
C SER A 64 1.37 -14.84 9.67
N LYS A 65 1.98 -15.43 8.65
CA LYS A 65 2.97 -14.71 7.83
C LYS A 65 2.37 -13.47 7.18
N PHE A 66 1.12 -13.57 6.76
CA PHE A 66 0.40 -12.44 6.18
C PHE A 66 0.21 -11.30 7.19
N ALA A 67 -0.24 -11.61 8.41
CA ALA A 67 -0.44 -10.60 9.45
C ALA A 67 0.89 -9.93 9.82
N HIS A 68 1.98 -10.69 9.89
CA HIS A 68 3.30 -10.14 10.16
C HIS A 68 3.76 -9.20 9.03
N LEU A 69 3.52 -9.59 7.79
CA LEU A 69 3.85 -8.75 6.63
C LEU A 69 3.12 -7.41 6.67
N VAL A 70 1.82 -7.45 6.95
CA VAL A 70 1.00 -6.24 7.07
C VAL A 70 1.51 -5.37 8.22
N TYR A 71 1.83 -5.95 9.35
CA TYR A 71 2.39 -5.23 10.50
C TYR A 71 3.69 -4.51 10.13
N VAL A 72 4.60 -5.21 9.47
CA VAL A 72 5.89 -4.63 9.05
C VAL A 72 5.68 -3.44 8.10
N ARG A 73 4.71 -3.53 7.22
CA ARG A 73 4.43 -2.49 6.21
C ARG A 73 3.71 -1.27 6.78
N THR A 74 2.84 -1.46 7.78
CA THR A 74 1.93 -0.42 8.26
C THR A 74 2.31 0.19 9.60
N GLU A 75 3.27 -0.40 10.32
CA GLU A 75 3.68 0.15 11.61
C GLU A 75 4.27 1.54 11.44
N ASP A 76 3.79 2.50 12.23
CA ASP A 76 4.25 3.89 12.21
C ASP A 76 4.92 4.33 13.52
N ASN A 77 4.88 3.50 14.56
CA ASN A 77 5.53 3.79 15.84
C ASN A 77 7.05 3.63 15.70
N LYS A 78 7.78 4.72 15.85
CA LYS A 78 9.23 4.77 15.68
C LYS A 78 9.98 3.81 16.60
N GLU A 79 9.48 3.60 17.81
CA GLU A 79 10.10 2.69 18.77
C GLU A 79 9.99 1.22 18.30
N HIS A 80 8.86 0.85 17.69
CA HIS A 80 8.69 -0.48 17.12
C HIS A 80 9.56 -0.67 15.88
N ILE A 81 9.59 0.34 15.00
CA ILE A 81 10.37 0.29 13.75
C ILE A 81 11.87 0.18 14.05
N LYS A 82 12.33 0.81 15.11
CA LYS A 82 13.72 0.77 15.59
C LYS A 82 14.21 -0.66 15.85
N ASN A 83 13.29 -1.54 16.24
CA ASN A 83 13.60 -2.95 16.54
C ASN A 83 13.43 -3.87 15.33
N PHE A 84 13.05 -3.35 14.19
CA PHE A 84 12.90 -4.15 12.98
C PHE A 84 14.25 -4.66 12.48
N THR A 85 14.25 -5.87 11.97
CA THR A 85 15.42 -6.48 11.32
C THR A 85 15.69 -5.78 9.98
N ASP A 86 16.88 -5.99 9.43
CA ASP A 86 17.24 -5.49 8.09
C ASP A 86 16.28 -6.01 7.02
N SER A 87 15.86 -7.27 7.15
CA SER A 87 14.90 -7.90 6.26
C SER A 87 13.53 -7.21 6.33
N GLU A 88 13.07 -6.89 7.53
CA GLU A 88 11.82 -6.18 7.75
C GLU A 88 11.88 -4.75 7.20
N MET A 89 12.98 -4.06 7.41
CA MET A 89 13.20 -2.72 6.85
C MET A 89 13.23 -2.73 5.32
N LYS A 90 13.82 -3.78 4.74
CA LYS A 90 13.84 -3.99 3.29
C LYS A 90 12.42 -4.17 2.74
N GLU A 91 11.59 -4.94 3.45
CA GLU A 91 10.19 -5.14 3.07
C GLU A 91 9.40 -3.83 3.09
N ARG A 92 9.63 -2.98 4.09
CA ARG A 92 9.00 -1.65 4.15
C ARG A 92 9.37 -0.80 2.93
N ARG A 93 10.63 -0.81 2.53
CA ARG A 93 11.08 -0.07 1.34
C ARG A 93 10.45 -0.60 0.06
N LYS A 94 10.38 -1.92 -0.09
CA LYS A 94 9.74 -2.56 -1.24
C LYS A 94 8.26 -2.18 -1.33
N TRP A 95 7.57 -2.15 -0.20
CA TRP A 95 6.16 -1.76 -0.15
C TRP A 95 5.97 -0.31 -0.58
N LYS A 96 6.80 0.59 -0.08
CA LYS A 96 6.77 2.00 -0.49
C LYS A 96 6.97 2.16 -1.99
N ASP A 97 7.96 1.46 -2.54
CA ASP A 97 8.26 1.50 -3.97
C ASP A 97 7.09 0.95 -4.79
N PHE A 98 6.46 -0.11 -4.33
CA PHE A 98 5.28 -0.68 -4.96
C PHE A 98 4.12 0.33 -4.98
N ILE A 99 3.84 0.98 -3.87
CA ILE A 99 2.78 1.98 -3.77
C ILE A 99 3.06 3.16 -4.70
N GLU A 100 4.29 3.64 -4.76
CA GLU A 100 4.67 4.72 -5.66
C GLU A 100 4.49 4.36 -7.13
N LYS A 101 4.93 3.15 -7.52
CA LYS A 101 4.71 2.62 -8.86
C LYS A 101 3.22 2.54 -9.19
N LEU A 102 2.43 2.06 -8.25
CA LEU A 102 0.99 1.93 -8.41
C LEU A 102 0.34 3.30 -8.64
N LYS A 103 0.78 4.32 -7.90
CA LYS A 103 0.32 5.69 -8.08
C LYS A 103 0.67 6.22 -9.47
N ILE A 104 1.90 6.00 -9.91
CA ILE A 104 2.36 6.44 -11.23
C ILE A 104 1.56 5.78 -12.35
N GLU A 105 1.38 4.45 -12.29
CA GLU A 105 0.67 3.69 -13.32
C GLU A 105 -0.83 3.99 -13.35
N THR A 106 -1.42 4.25 -12.18
CA THR A 106 -2.86 4.41 -12.03
C THR A 106 -3.33 5.84 -12.25
N LEU A 107 -2.59 6.82 -11.71
CA LEU A 107 -2.96 8.23 -11.78
C LEU A 107 -2.38 8.94 -13.01
N GLY A 108 -1.42 8.30 -13.67
CA GLY A 108 -0.77 8.85 -14.84
C GLY A 108 0.24 9.95 -14.54
N HIS A 109 1.11 10.21 -15.49
CA HIS A 109 2.19 11.18 -15.34
C HIS A 109 1.70 12.63 -15.17
N GLU A 110 0.52 12.95 -15.68
CA GLU A 110 0.01 14.32 -15.67
C GLU A 110 -0.34 14.84 -14.29
N GLU A 111 -0.94 14.01 -13.43
CA GLU A 111 -1.28 14.43 -12.06
C GLU A 111 -0.04 14.60 -11.19
N ILE A 112 0.92 13.71 -11.34
CA ILE A 112 2.18 13.79 -10.60
C ILE A 112 2.96 15.03 -11.06
N LYS A 113 2.96 15.29 -12.36
CA LYS A 113 3.59 16.47 -12.94
C LYS A 113 2.92 17.76 -12.43
N LYS A 114 1.61 17.77 -12.27
CA LYS A 114 0.88 18.92 -11.71
C LYS A 114 1.30 19.20 -10.26
N GLU A 115 1.42 18.17 -9.44
CA GLU A 115 1.88 18.31 -8.06
C GLU A 115 3.31 18.84 -7.99
N ASP A 116 4.19 18.34 -8.85
CA ASP A 116 5.58 18.82 -8.94
C ASP A 116 5.64 20.26 -9.45
N ASP A 117 4.82 20.61 -10.44
CA ASP A 117 4.75 21.96 -10.98
C ASP A 117 4.24 22.95 -9.91
N ILE A 118 3.25 22.57 -9.13
CA ILE A 118 2.75 23.38 -8.01
C ILE A 118 3.85 23.61 -6.97
N ARG A 119 4.59 22.60 -6.62
CA ARG A 119 5.73 22.72 -5.69
C ARG A 119 6.82 23.62 -6.23
N ARG A 120 7.15 23.50 -7.52
CA ARG A 120 8.13 24.35 -8.19
C ARG A 120 7.68 25.80 -8.20
N ASN A 121 6.42 26.04 -8.53
CA ASN A 121 5.86 27.39 -8.56
C ASN A 121 5.89 28.03 -7.17
N ASP A 122 5.55 27.28 -6.11
CA ASP A 122 5.65 27.75 -4.74
C ASP A 122 7.10 28.13 -4.36
N MET A 123 8.05 27.29 -4.75
CA MET A 123 9.47 27.57 -4.50
C MET A 123 9.94 28.82 -5.27
N MET A 124 9.52 28.95 -6.52
CA MET A 124 9.86 30.10 -7.35
C MET A 124 9.26 31.38 -6.79
N ASP A 125 8.00 31.33 -6.36
CA ASP A 125 7.33 32.49 -5.76
C ASP A 125 8.03 32.93 -4.48
N ARG A 126 8.44 32.01 -3.64
CA ARG A 126 9.21 32.31 -2.42
C ARG A 126 10.57 32.91 -2.75
N PHE A 127 11.23 32.36 -3.77
CA PHE A 127 12.53 32.84 -4.22
C PHE A 127 12.41 34.28 -4.77
N MET A 128 11.42 34.54 -5.63
CA MET A 128 11.18 35.87 -6.20
C MET A 128 10.79 36.90 -5.12
N SER A 129 10.00 36.48 -4.13
CA SER A 129 9.64 37.33 -3.00
C SER A 129 10.88 37.82 -2.23
N ARG A 130 11.88 36.94 -2.04
CA ARG A 130 13.15 37.30 -1.39
C ARG A 130 13.92 38.31 -2.21
N PHE A 131 13.92 38.18 -3.53
CA PHE A 131 14.61 39.15 -4.41
C PHE A 131 13.96 40.51 -4.40
N GLN A 132 12.64 40.56 -4.36
CA GLN A 132 11.91 41.84 -4.31
C GLN A 132 12.07 42.55 -2.98
N LYS A 133 12.23 41.83 -1.89
CA LYS A 133 12.47 42.42 -0.56
C LYS A 133 13.90 42.94 -0.36
N GLY A 134 14.84 42.49 -1.20
CA GLY A 134 16.23 42.95 -1.17
C GLY A 134 16.50 44.27 -1.86
N LYS A 135 15.46 44.87 -2.40
CA LYS A 135 15.53 46.20 -3.00
C LYS A 135 15.03 47.24 -2.01
#